data_52cc5e9edf53543adc3ac56a25ecde0d
#
_entry.id   52cc5e9edf53543adc3ac56a25ecde0d
#
_cell.length_a   1.000
_cell.length_b   1.000
_cell.length_c   1.000
_cell.angle_alpha   90.00
_cell.angle_beta   90.00
_cell.angle_gamma   90.00
#
_symmetry.space_group_name_H-M   'P 1'
#
loop_
_entity.id
_entity.type
_entity.pdbx_description
1 polymer ?
#
loop_
_entity_poly.entity_id
_entity_poly.type
_entity_poly.pdbx_seq_one_letter_code
_entity_poly.pdbx_strand_id
1 'polypeptide(L)'
;MGVPVTFALIAGVLLAVQFTQISMQSMVGQLFHGIDSEALLAVPFFLLVGELMASSDVVQRMIRLAQTLVGHLRGGLAQVVTLFSMFFAGISGSSTADVAVLSRTVAPEMDREGYDRAFTAALIASASTMANLIPPSIMAIVYGATGNVSIGGLFLAGVVPGVLIGLGLMVYSYVWGPPGFKKKRASYSEIALASKEAAMPLMIPVIIMGGILSGWFTPTEAGMIACVYVLLVLIPIYRPRHVYELPRDFMYAGLLYSLPLAAVAAASAFGWMVAYLRGPDIVSTYITGIAGTSGPMIMISLVVLFIIVGDFIDAVPAIIIFMPIINKLTEIGNINPLHMGVVIITTLVFGLITPPYGLSLLVASKYVGVGFGRAVVRSLPLYGVFLLTIAFVVLFPDVVLYLPKLLLPESVGCFKAPGGTGYICPN
;
A
#
# COMPACT_ATOMS: atom_id res chain seq x y z
N MET A 1 11.38 -11.44 -20.65
CA MET A 1 11.69 -12.77 -20.12
C MET A 1 10.81 -13.01 -18.91
N GLY A 2 10.09 -14.14 -18.87
CA GLY A 2 9.04 -14.37 -17.84
C GLY A 2 9.53 -15.13 -16.61
N VAL A 3 10.73 -14.86 -16.09
CA VAL A 3 11.20 -15.51 -14.86
C VAL A 3 10.61 -14.76 -13.66
N PRO A 4 9.82 -15.41 -12.78
CA PRO A 4 9.34 -14.76 -11.56
C PRO A 4 10.50 -14.26 -10.69
N VAL A 5 10.34 -13.10 -10.08
CA VAL A 5 11.37 -12.41 -9.27
C VAL A 5 11.95 -13.33 -8.18
N THR A 6 11.11 -14.14 -7.53
CA THR A 6 11.53 -15.12 -6.52
C THR A 6 12.63 -16.05 -7.03
N PHE A 7 12.44 -16.63 -8.21
CA PHE A 7 13.43 -17.55 -8.78
C PHE A 7 14.70 -16.83 -9.24
N ALA A 8 14.57 -15.59 -9.73
CA ALA A 8 15.71 -14.77 -10.11
C ALA A 8 16.58 -14.43 -8.88
N LEU A 9 15.95 -14.08 -7.75
CA LEU A 9 16.64 -13.81 -6.49
C LEU A 9 17.34 -15.05 -5.94
N ILE A 10 16.66 -16.21 -5.93
CA ILE A 10 17.26 -17.49 -5.50
C ILE A 10 18.45 -17.83 -6.39
N ALA A 11 18.31 -17.72 -7.72
CA ALA A 11 19.42 -17.96 -8.64
C ALA A 11 20.61 -17.04 -8.38
N GLY A 12 20.34 -15.74 -8.11
CA GLY A 12 21.36 -14.76 -7.72
C GLY A 12 22.11 -15.16 -6.44
N VAL A 13 21.39 -15.63 -5.42
CA VAL A 13 21.97 -16.14 -4.17
C VAL A 13 22.83 -17.36 -4.43
N LEU A 14 22.32 -18.34 -5.19
CA LEU A 14 23.05 -19.58 -5.55
C LEU A 14 24.34 -19.29 -6.30
N LEU A 15 24.33 -18.31 -7.20
CA LEU A 15 25.53 -17.87 -7.91
C LEU A 15 26.50 -17.18 -6.96
N ALA A 16 26.03 -16.27 -6.11
CA ALA A 16 26.87 -15.53 -5.18
C ALA A 16 27.59 -16.43 -4.17
N VAL A 17 26.93 -17.50 -3.69
CA VAL A 17 27.51 -18.49 -2.78
C VAL A 17 28.76 -19.13 -3.38
N GLN A 18 28.81 -19.34 -4.70
CA GLN A 18 29.98 -19.93 -5.37
C GLN A 18 31.25 -19.07 -5.28
N PHE A 19 31.09 -17.77 -5.09
CA PHE A 19 32.18 -16.79 -4.99
C PHE A 19 32.44 -16.33 -3.56
N THR A 20 31.78 -16.93 -2.56
CA THR A 20 31.91 -16.58 -1.15
C THR A 20 32.24 -17.82 -0.32
N GLN A 21 32.68 -17.62 0.93
CA GLN A 21 32.90 -18.73 1.87
C GLN A 21 31.65 -19.09 2.68
N ILE A 22 30.47 -18.65 2.23
CA ILE A 22 29.20 -18.89 2.91
C ILE A 22 28.71 -20.29 2.58
N SER A 23 28.25 -21.02 3.59
CA SER A 23 27.64 -22.33 3.39
C SER A 23 26.24 -22.21 2.79
N MET A 24 25.85 -23.16 1.95
CA MET A 24 24.48 -23.27 1.45
C MET A 24 23.47 -23.42 2.60
N GLN A 25 23.84 -24.07 3.68
CA GLN A 25 23.00 -24.24 4.86
C GLN A 25 22.68 -22.89 5.51
N SER A 26 23.64 -21.95 5.58
CA SER A 26 23.40 -20.58 6.06
C SER A 26 22.40 -19.84 5.18
N MET A 27 22.49 -20.03 3.86
CA MET A 27 21.53 -19.40 2.93
C MET A 27 20.12 -19.93 3.09
N VAL A 28 19.96 -21.25 3.24
CA VAL A 28 18.66 -21.86 3.54
C VAL A 28 18.11 -21.33 4.87
N GLY A 29 18.97 -21.20 5.89
CA GLY A 29 18.60 -20.55 7.17
C GLY A 29 18.05 -19.13 6.98
N GLN A 30 18.66 -18.33 6.10
CA GLN A 30 18.19 -16.96 5.81
C GLN A 30 16.85 -16.91 5.08
N LEU A 31 16.53 -17.89 4.24
CA LEU A 31 15.21 -18.01 3.63
C LEU A 31 14.11 -18.17 4.70
N PHE A 32 14.34 -19.04 5.67
CA PHE A 32 13.39 -19.26 6.77
C PHE A 32 13.34 -18.06 7.72
N HIS A 33 14.48 -17.49 8.07
CA HIS A 33 14.54 -16.33 8.96
C HIS A 33 13.79 -15.13 8.38
N GLY A 34 13.80 -14.96 7.05
CA GLY A 34 13.10 -13.87 6.38
C GLY A 34 11.59 -13.90 6.50
N ILE A 35 11.01 -15.08 6.74
CA ILE A 35 9.56 -15.26 6.92
C ILE A 35 9.16 -15.48 8.39
N ASP A 36 10.13 -15.69 9.26
CA ASP A 36 9.93 -15.87 10.70
C ASP A 36 9.86 -14.50 11.42
N SER A 37 8.76 -13.80 11.16
CA SER A 37 8.50 -12.49 11.76
C SER A 37 7.04 -12.41 12.18
N GLU A 38 6.80 -12.13 13.48
CA GLU A 38 5.46 -11.95 14.03
C GLU A 38 4.67 -10.86 13.27
N ALA A 39 5.33 -9.75 12.93
CA ALA A 39 4.68 -8.65 12.21
C ALA A 39 4.25 -9.06 10.80
N LEU A 40 5.02 -9.92 10.10
CA LEU A 40 4.66 -10.40 8.77
C LEU A 40 3.45 -11.35 8.78
N LEU A 41 3.15 -11.98 9.90
CA LEU A 41 1.92 -12.78 10.06
C LEU A 41 0.65 -11.92 9.99
N ALA A 42 0.73 -10.60 10.13
CA ALA A 42 -0.40 -9.72 9.90
C ALA A 42 -0.87 -9.74 8.42
N VAL A 43 0.05 -9.93 7.48
CA VAL A 43 -0.23 -9.86 6.03
C VAL A 43 -1.30 -10.86 5.57
N PRO A 44 -1.22 -12.18 5.90
CA PRO A 44 -2.26 -13.14 5.51
C PRO A 44 -3.63 -12.79 6.09
N PHE A 45 -3.70 -12.26 7.32
CA PHE A 45 -4.98 -11.86 7.92
C PHE A 45 -5.59 -10.67 7.19
N PHE A 46 -4.82 -9.65 6.84
CA PHE A 46 -5.34 -8.52 6.06
C PHE A 46 -5.75 -8.92 4.64
N LEU A 47 -4.99 -9.79 3.98
CA LEU A 47 -5.39 -10.34 2.68
C LEU A 47 -6.69 -11.15 2.78
N LEU A 48 -6.84 -11.95 3.83
CA LEU A 48 -8.07 -12.71 4.07
C LEU A 48 -9.26 -11.77 4.34
N VAL A 49 -9.09 -10.72 5.16
CA VAL A 49 -10.14 -9.70 5.37
C VAL A 49 -10.53 -9.08 4.03
N GLY A 50 -9.57 -8.69 3.21
CA GLY A 50 -9.81 -8.11 1.88
C GLY A 50 -10.59 -9.06 0.96
N GLU A 51 -10.23 -10.35 0.91
CA GLU A 51 -10.90 -11.37 0.10
C GLU A 51 -12.33 -11.64 0.58
N LEU A 52 -12.53 -11.83 1.89
CA LEU A 52 -13.84 -12.02 2.49
C LEU A 52 -14.76 -10.82 2.25
N MET A 53 -14.22 -9.61 2.26
CA MET A 53 -14.98 -8.39 1.94
C MET A 53 -15.29 -8.29 0.45
N ALA A 54 -14.34 -8.65 -0.42
CA ALA A 54 -14.52 -8.60 -1.88
C ALA A 54 -15.58 -9.59 -2.37
N SER A 55 -15.69 -10.75 -1.73
CA SER A 55 -16.65 -11.81 -2.07
C SER A 55 -18.03 -11.60 -1.46
N SER A 56 -18.17 -10.70 -0.49
CA SER A 56 -19.45 -10.37 0.17
C SER A 56 -20.13 -9.16 -0.47
N ASP A 57 -21.45 -8.99 -0.20
CA ASP A 57 -22.26 -7.84 -0.68
C ASP A 57 -21.86 -6.50 -0.04
N VAL A 58 -20.83 -6.50 0.77
CA VAL A 58 -20.33 -5.33 1.51
C VAL A 58 -19.78 -4.27 0.55
N VAL A 59 -19.08 -4.71 -0.50
CA VAL A 59 -18.49 -3.82 -1.53
C VAL A 59 -19.56 -2.94 -2.17
N GLN A 60 -20.73 -3.50 -2.53
CA GLN A 60 -21.80 -2.76 -3.15
C GLN A 60 -22.34 -1.65 -2.24
N ARG A 61 -22.37 -1.88 -0.93
CA ARG A 61 -22.82 -0.86 0.05
C ARG A 61 -21.82 0.29 0.15
N MET A 62 -20.54 0.00 0.12
CA MET A 62 -19.49 1.02 0.11
C MET A 62 -19.50 1.82 -1.20
N ILE A 63 -19.70 1.16 -2.35
CA ILE A 63 -19.86 1.84 -3.65
C ILE A 63 -21.11 2.74 -3.60
N ARG A 64 -22.22 2.25 -3.05
CA ARG A 64 -23.45 3.04 -2.89
C ARG A 64 -23.22 4.29 -2.02
N LEU A 65 -22.50 4.15 -0.91
CA LEU A 65 -22.10 5.31 -0.09
C LEU A 65 -21.28 6.30 -0.91
N ALA A 66 -20.22 5.85 -1.61
CA ALA A 66 -19.43 6.71 -2.47
C ALA A 66 -20.27 7.39 -3.56
N GLN A 67 -21.21 6.67 -4.19
CA GLN A 67 -22.14 7.22 -5.19
C GLN A 67 -23.05 8.32 -4.61
N THR A 68 -23.58 8.14 -3.40
CA THR A 68 -24.42 9.17 -2.77
C THR A 68 -23.64 10.41 -2.38
N LEU A 69 -22.37 10.27 -1.99
CA LEU A 69 -21.52 11.38 -1.58
C LEU A 69 -21.01 12.20 -2.78
N VAL A 70 -20.45 11.54 -3.80
CA VAL A 70 -19.70 12.22 -4.88
C VAL A 70 -20.22 11.95 -6.28
N GLY A 71 -21.18 11.02 -6.46
CA GLY A 71 -21.66 10.62 -7.79
C GLY A 71 -22.36 11.73 -8.58
N HIS A 72 -22.77 12.83 -7.92
CA HIS A 72 -23.36 14.00 -8.55
C HIS A 72 -22.32 15.00 -9.08
N LEU A 73 -21.03 14.83 -8.74
CA LEU A 73 -19.95 15.70 -9.19
C LEU A 73 -19.62 15.43 -10.67
N ARG A 74 -18.95 16.38 -11.31
CA ARG A 74 -18.38 16.16 -12.65
C ARG A 74 -17.38 15.01 -12.60
N GLY A 75 -17.46 14.11 -13.59
CA GLY A 75 -16.70 12.86 -13.57
C GLY A 75 -17.31 11.79 -12.65
N GLY A 76 -18.60 11.86 -12.33
CA GLY A 76 -19.37 11.08 -11.37
C GLY A 76 -18.81 9.73 -10.98
N LEU A 77 -18.77 8.73 -11.90
CA LEU A 77 -18.20 7.42 -11.59
C LEU A 77 -16.69 7.45 -11.33
N ALA A 78 -15.93 8.35 -11.94
CA ALA A 78 -14.50 8.50 -11.65
C ALA A 78 -14.27 8.99 -10.21
N GLN A 79 -15.13 9.90 -9.72
CA GLN A 79 -15.12 10.33 -8.32
C GLN A 79 -15.46 9.18 -7.37
N VAL A 80 -16.46 8.36 -7.76
CA VAL A 80 -16.88 7.17 -6.99
C VAL A 80 -15.75 6.16 -6.89
N VAL A 81 -15.04 5.86 -7.99
CA VAL A 81 -13.87 4.97 -7.98
C VAL A 81 -12.84 5.45 -6.97
N THR A 82 -12.49 6.73 -7.01
CA THR A 82 -11.46 7.29 -6.14
C THR A 82 -11.88 7.27 -4.66
N LEU A 83 -13.10 7.74 -4.35
CA LEU A 83 -13.59 7.76 -2.97
C LEU A 83 -13.81 6.34 -2.40
N PHE A 84 -14.33 5.42 -3.22
CA PHE A 84 -14.43 4.01 -2.83
C PHE A 84 -13.06 3.42 -2.51
N SER A 85 -12.05 3.65 -3.37
CA SER A 85 -10.68 3.18 -3.11
C SER A 85 -10.12 3.73 -1.80
N MET A 86 -10.38 5.00 -1.45
CA MET A 86 -9.96 5.55 -0.16
C MET A 86 -10.59 4.80 1.03
N PHE A 87 -11.87 4.45 0.94
CA PHE A 87 -12.56 3.70 1.99
C PHE A 87 -12.12 2.24 2.04
N PHE A 88 -12.01 1.60 0.87
CA PHE A 88 -11.69 0.19 0.77
C PHE A 88 -10.21 -0.09 1.04
N ALA A 89 -9.34 0.89 0.79
CA ALA A 89 -7.93 0.86 1.21
C ALA A 89 -7.77 0.56 2.70
N GLY A 90 -8.64 1.18 3.54
CA GLY A 90 -8.69 0.92 4.98
C GLY A 90 -9.08 -0.51 5.38
N ILE A 91 -9.37 -1.37 4.43
CA ILE A 91 -9.83 -2.75 4.67
C ILE A 91 -8.92 -3.76 4.02
N SER A 92 -8.58 -3.56 2.72
CA SER A 92 -7.91 -4.57 1.90
C SER A 92 -6.39 -4.58 2.05
N GLY A 93 -5.78 -3.43 2.25
CA GLY A 93 -4.32 -3.27 2.31
C GLY A 93 -3.58 -3.70 1.03
N SER A 94 -4.30 -4.01 -0.05
CA SER A 94 -3.75 -4.58 -1.30
C SER A 94 -4.31 -3.90 -2.54
N SER A 95 -3.44 -3.27 -3.33
CA SER A 95 -3.82 -2.61 -4.58
C SER A 95 -4.39 -3.58 -5.61
N THR A 96 -3.89 -4.80 -5.69
CA THR A 96 -4.37 -5.81 -6.65
C THR A 96 -5.77 -6.30 -6.32
N ALA A 97 -6.11 -6.44 -5.04
CA ALA A 97 -7.46 -6.75 -4.59
C ALA A 97 -8.44 -5.63 -4.96
N ASP A 98 -8.09 -4.37 -4.71
CA ASP A 98 -8.90 -3.21 -5.06
C ASP A 98 -9.13 -3.12 -6.57
N VAL A 99 -8.08 -3.30 -7.38
CA VAL A 99 -8.19 -3.35 -8.85
C VAL A 99 -9.19 -4.42 -9.28
N ALA A 100 -9.11 -5.62 -8.72
CA ALA A 100 -10.01 -6.73 -9.08
C ALA A 100 -11.47 -6.39 -8.73
N VAL A 101 -11.72 -5.83 -7.55
CA VAL A 101 -13.05 -5.41 -7.09
C VAL A 101 -13.62 -4.33 -8.00
N LEU A 102 -12.92 -3.22 -8.20
CA LEU A 102 -13.39 -2.09 -8.99
C LEU A 102 -13.59 -2.44 -10.46
N SER A 103 -12.68 -3.25 -11.01
CA SER A 103 -12.79 -3.69 -12.40
C SER A 103 -13.99 -4.59 -12.65
N ARG A 104 -14.43 -5.36 -11.65
CA ARG A 104 -15.63 -6.21 -11.77
C ARG A 104 -16.94 -5.47 -11.48
N THR A 105 -16.89 -4.46 -10.60
CA THR A 105 -18.11 -3.79 -10.10
C THR A 105 -18.37 -2.46 -10.79
N VAL A 106 -17.39 -1.58 -10.92
CA VAL A 106 -17.58 -0.20 -11.40
C VAL A 106 -17.18 -0.03 -12.88
N ALA A 107 -16.16 -0.74 -13.37
CA ALA A 107 -15.72 -0.59 -14.75
C ALA A 107 -16.82 -0.89 -15.79
N PRO A 108 -17.72 -1.90 -15.62
CA PRO A 108 -18.83 -2.11 -16.54
C PRO A 108 -19.83 -0.95 -16.56
N GLU A 109 -20.04 -0.27 -15.43
CA GLU A 109 -20.90 0.92 -15.37
C GLU A 109 -20.24 2.10 -16.07
N MET A 110 -18.93 2.28 -15.89
CA MET A 110 -18.16 3.32 -16.60
C MET A 110 -18.20 3.11 -18.11
N ASP A 111 -18.06 1.87 -18.58
CA ASP A 111 -18.20 1.54 -20.02
C ASP A 111 -19.59 1.89 -20.56
N ARG A 112 -20.65 1.59 -19.82
CA ARG A 112 -22.04 1.96 -20.18
C ARG A 112 -22.28 3.48 -20.20
N GLU A 113 -21.60 4.21 -19.31
CA GLU A 113 -21.66 5.68 -19.27
C GLU A 113 -20.72 6.32 -20.32
N GLY A 114 -20.04 5.53 -21.16
CA GLY A 114 -19.23 6.02 -22.28
C GLY A 114 -17.82 6.50 -21.88
N TYR A 115 -17.31 6.07 -20.72
CA TYR A 115 -15.92 6.34 -20.35
C TYR A 115 -14.96 5.57 -21.26
N ASP A 116 -13.86 6.21 -21.64
CA ASP A 116 -12.75 5.53 -22.34
C ASP A 116 -12.20 4.39 -21.45
N ARG A 117 -12.17 3.17 -21.98
CA ARG A 117 -11.68 1.98 -21.26
C ARG A 117 -10.24 2.13 -20.79
N ALA A 118 -9.40 2.81 -21.57
CA ALA A 118 -8.01 3.05 -21.18
C ALA A 118 -7.93 4.04 -20.01
N PHE A 119 -8.78 5.07 -19.97
CA PHE A 119 -8.91 5.96 -18.82
C PHE A 119 -9.46 5.22 -17.61
N THR A 120 -10.48 4.38 -17.78
CA THR A 120 -11.04 3.57 -16.70
C THR A 120 -9.98 2.66 -16.07
N ALA A 121 -9.19 1.96 -16.89
CA ALA A 121 -8.10 1.12 -16.39
C ALA A 121 -7.02 1.93 -15.65
N ALA A 122 -6.62 3.07 -16.21
CA ALA A 122 -5.64 3.97 -15.62
C ALA A 122 -6.10 4.52 -14.27
N LEU A 123 -7.36 4.98 -14.18
CA LEU A 123 -7.93 5.53 -12.96
C LEU A 123 -8.09 4.45 -11.86
N ILE A 124 -8.65 3.27 -12.20
CA ILE A 124 -8.80 2.17 -11.26
C ILE A 124 -7.44 1.76 -10.72
N ALA A 125 -6.44 1.57 -11.60
CA ALA A 125 -5.10 1.23 -11.17
C ALA A 125 -4.51 2.28 -10.21
N SER A 126 -4.61 3.56 -10.58
CA SER A 126 -4.07 4.66 -9.77
C SER A 126 -4.79 4.80 -8.42
N ALA A 127 -6.13 4.73 -8.42
CA ALA A 127 -6.91 4.82 -7.19
C ALA A 127 -6.63 3.64 -6.24
N SER A 128 -6.56 2.43 -6.78
CA SER A 128 -6.30 1.22 -5.99
C SER A 128 -4.94 1.21 -5.30
N THR A 129 -3.96 1.97 -5.78
CA THR A 129 -2.65 2.05 -5.12
C THR A 129 -2.71 2.67 -3.73
N MET A 130 -3.75 3.46 -3.42
CA MET A 130 -3.95 4.04 -2.09
C MET A 130 -4.07 2.99 -0.99
N ALA A 131 -4.45 1.74 -1.33
CA ALA A 131 -4.47 0.62 -0.40
C ALA A 131 -3.09 0.27 0.19
N ASN A 132 -2.02 0.70 -0.45
CA ASN A 132 -0.66 0.52 0.08
C ASN A 132 -0.17 1.69 0.94
N LEU A 133 -0.97 2.74 1.09
CA LEU A 133 -0.66 3.95 1.88
C LEU A 133 -1.61 4.13 3.04
N ILE A 134 -2.92 4.06 2.77
CA ILE A 134 -3.98 4.19 3.78
C ILE A 134 -4.03 2.91 4.62
N PRO A 135 -3.98 3.00 5.97
CA PRO A 135 -3.95 1.82 6.83
C PRO A 135 -5.22 0.93 6.75
N PRO A 136 -5.04 -0.40 6.85
CA PRO A 136 -3.77 -1.13 7.03
C PRO A 136 -3.03 -1.29 5.70
N SER A 137 -1.72 -1.07 5.69
CA SER A 137 -0.87 -1.17 4.51
C SER A 137 0.13 -2.32 4.65
N ILE A 138 0.12 -3.26 3.71
CA ILE A 138 1.07 -4.37 3.68
C ILE A 138 2.51 -3.86 3.53
N MET A 139 2.73 -2.85 2.70
CA MET A 139 4.06 -2.27 2.52
C MET A 139 4.59 -1.63 3.81
N ALA A 140 3.74 -0.95 4.56
CA ALA A 140 4.13 -0.35 5.84
C ALA A 140 4.45 -1.42 6.90
N ILE A 141 3.74 -2.56 6.91
CA ILE A 141 4.05 -3.69 7.78
C ILE A 141 5.43 -4.25 7.45
N VAL A 142 5.68 -4.54 6.16
CA VAL A 142 6.96 -5.08 5.71
C VAL A 142 8.10 -4.11 6.01
N TYR A 143 7.93 -2.83 5.72
CA TYR A 143 8.93 -1.80 6.02
C TYR A 143 9.21 -1.71 7.52
N GLY A 144 8.17 -1.64 8.33
CA GLY A 144 8.30 -1.56 9.80
C GLY A 144 8.96 -2.80 10.40
N ALA A 145 8.57 -3.99 9.94
CA ALA A 145 9.12 -5.26 10.39
C ALA A 145 10.61 -5.43 10.03
N THR A 146 11.01 -5.06 8.81
CA THR A 146 12.39 -5.22 8.32
C THR A 146 13.31 -4.07 8.72
N GLY A 147 12.76 -2.85 8.84
CA GLY A 147 13.50 -1.65 9.20
C GLY A 147 13.50 -1.33 10.71
N ASN A 148 12.81 -2.14 11.51
CA ASN A 148 12.60 -1.89 12.94
C ASN A 148 11.99 -0.50 13.23
N VAL A 149 10.99 -0.11 12.40
CA VAL A 149 10.27 1.15 12.50
C VAL A 149 8.84 0.88 12.96
N SER A 150 8.27 1.78 13.77
CA SER A 150 6.90 1.63 14.28
C SER A 150 5.87 1.49 13.14
N ILE A 151 5.21 0.32 13.06
CA ILE A 151 4.17 0.04 12.07
C ILE A 151 2.96 0.97 12.27
N GLY A 152 2.55 1.19 13.53
CA GLY A 152 1.47 2.13 13.85
C GLY A 152 1.81 3.56 13.43
N GLY A 153 3.06 3.99 13.63
CA GLY A 153 3.56 5.28 13.16
C GLY A 153 3.53 5.40 11.64
N LEU A 154 3.99 4.35 10.91
CA LEU A 154 3.94 4.29 9.44
C LEU A 154 2.49 4.33 8.91
N PHE A 155 1.57 3.67 9.59
CA PHE A 155 0.16 3.72 9.26
C PHE A 155 -0.40 5.15 9.34
N LEU A 156 -0.14 5.84 10.45
CA LEU A 156 -0.59 7.23 10.62
C LEU A 156 0.04 8.18 9.59
N ALA A 157 1.33 8.05 9.36
CA ALA A 157 2.04 8.90 8.41
C ALA A 157 1.63 8.63 6.95
N GLY A 158 1.29 7.39 6.60
CA GLY A 158 0.82 6.97 5.27
C GLY A 158 -0.56 7.55 4.89
N VAL A 159 -1.37 7.96 5.88
CA VAL A 159 -2.66 8.62 5.61
C VAL A 159 -2.48 9.89 4.77
N VAL A 160 -1.45 10.68 5.07
CA VAL A 160 -1.21 11.96 4.39
C VAL A 160 -1.01 11.78 2.89
N PRO A 161 -0.02 11.00 2.40
CA PRO A 161 0.13 10.80 0.96
C PRO A 161 -1.08 10.06 0.33
N GLY A 162 -1.71 9.14 1.04
CA GLY A 162 -2.89 8.45 0.54
C GLY A 162 -4.05 9.41 0.27
N VAL A 163 -4.34 10.32 1.20
CA VAL A 163 -5.37 11.36 1.03
C VAL A 163 -4.97 12.36 -0.06
N LEU A 164 -3.71 12.77 -0.15
CA LEU A 164 -3.24 13.68 -1.20
C LEU A 164 -3.41 13.09 -2.60
N ILE A 165 -3.06 11.81 -2.78
CA ILE A 165 -3.28 11.10 -4.05
C ILE A 165 -4.78 11.05 -4.35
N GLY A 166 -5.61 10.66 -3.38
CA GLY A 166 -7.06 10.60 -3.56
C GLY A 166 -7.66 11.96 -3.98
N LEU A 167 -7.32 13.02 -3.27
CA LEU A 167 -7.77 14.37 -3.62
C LEU A 167 -7.24 14.81 -4.99
N GLY A 168 -5.97 14.54 -5.31
CA GLY A 168 -5.39 14.84 -6.61
C GLY A 168 -6.09 14.12 -7.77
N LEU A 169 -6.40 12.82 -7.61
CA LEU A 169 -7.17 12.04 -8.58
C LEU A 169 -8.61 12.56 -8.71
N MET A 170 -9.24 12.97 -7.61
CA MET A 170 -10.58 13.59 -7.64
C MET A 170 -10.55 14.93 -8.37
N VAL A 171 -9.57 15.79 -8.09
CA VAL A 171 -9.39 17.08 -8.80
C VAL A 171 -9.14 16.83 -10.28
N TYR A 172 -8.26 15.91 -10.63
CA TYR A 172 -8.02 15.53 -12.01
C TYR A 172 -9.31 15.08 -12.73
N SER A 173 -10.05 14.16 -12.09
CA SER A 173 -11.31 13.64 -12.62
C SER A 173 -12.39 14.72 -12.76
N TYR A 174 -12.39 15.71 -11.87
CA TYR A 174 -13.31 16.84 -11.94
C TYR A 174 -13.00 17.79 -13.09
N VAL A 175 -11.72 18.09 -13.31
CA VAL A 175 -11.28 19.08 -14.32
C VAL A 175 -11.23 18.48 -15.73
N TRP A 176 -10.61 17.31 -15.88
CA TRP A 176 -10.33 16.67 -17.17
C TRP A 176 -11.11 15.38 -17.42
N GLY A 177 -11.83 14.88 -16.43
CA GLY A 177 -12.66 13.71 -16.59
C GLY A 177 -13.84 13.95 -17.55
N PRO A 178 -14.37 12.87 -18.17
CA PRO A 178 -15.57 12.96 -18.98
C PRO A 178 -16.71 13.59 -18.17
N PRO A 179 -17.61 14.35 -18.79
CA PRO A 179 -18.69 15.02 -18.04
C PRO A 179 -19.61 14.06 -17.30
N GLY A 180 -19.64 12.77 -17.67
CA GLY A 180 -20.50 11.75 -17.06
C GLY A 180 -22.00 12.07 -17.17
N PHE A 181 -22.86 11.14 -16.80
CA PHE A 181 -24.28 11.45 -16.63
C PHE A 181 -24.49 12.31 -15.38
N LYS A 182 -25.15 13.46 -15.52
CA LYS A 182 -25.51 14.32 -14.40
C LYS A 182 -26.54 13.58 -13.49
N LYS A 183 -26.05 12.90 -12.48
CA LYS A 183 -26.92 12.34 -11.43
C LYS A 183 -27.41 13.47 -10.53
N LYS A 184 -28.67 13.39 -10.09
CA LYS A 184 -29.19 14.31 -9.08
C LYS A 184 -28.41 14.13 -7.78
N ARG A 185 -28.20 15.23 -7.04
CA ARG A 185 -27.63 15.14 -5.70
C ARG A 185 -28.54 14.29 -4.82
N ALA A 186 -27.95 13.33 -4.10
CA ALA A 186 -28.68 12.49 -3.17
C ALA A 186 -29.30 13.32 -2.04
N SER A 187 -30.46 12.92 -1.58
CA SER A 187 -31.12 13.53 -0.43
C SER A 187 -30.39 13.17 0.87
N TYR A 188 -30.57 13.98 1.91
CA TYR A 188 -29.99 13.69 3.23
C TYR A 188 -30.44 12.32 3.77
N SER A 189 -31.66 11.90 3.50
CA SER A 189 -32.17 10.57 3.89
C SER A 189 -31.46 9.41 3.16
N GLU A 190 -31.15 9.59 1.88
CA GLU A 190 -30.39 8.60 1.10
C GLU A 190 -28.96 8.50 1.59
N ILE A 191 -28.30 9.63 1.89
CA ILE A 191 -26.95 9.66 2.46
C ILE A 191 -26.93 8.97 3.83
N ALA A 192 -27.89 9.29 4.71
CA ALA A 192 -28.00 8.68 6.03
C ALA A 192 -28.21 7.17 5.96
N LEU A 193 -29.08 6.71 5.02
CA LEU A 193 -29.32 5.29 4.82
C LEU A 193 -28.04 4.58 4.30
N ALA A 194 -27.39 5.12 3.27
CA ALA A 194 -26.16 4.56 2.72
C ALA A 194 -25.05 4.54 3.76
N SER A 195 -24.92 5.58 4.59
CA SER A 195 -23.96 5.65 5.70
C SER A 195 -24.24 4.57 6.75
N LYS A 196 -25.50 4.35 7.11
CA LYS A 196 -25.91 3.28 8.03
C LYS A 196 -25.59 1.89 7.47
N GLU A 197 -25.85 1.65 6.18
CA GLU A 197 -25.53 0.38 5.51
C GLU A 197 -24.00 0.12 5.42
N ALA A 198 -23.19 1.17 5.26
CA ALA A 198 -21.74 1.07 5.17
C ALA A 198 -21.05 1.16 6.54
N ALA A 199 -21.75 1.51 7.62
CA ALA A 199 -21.15 1.72 8.95
C ALA A 199 -20.44 0.47 9.48
N MET A 200 -21.09 -0.70 9.38
CA MET A 200 -20.47 -1.95 9.86
C MET A 200 -19.18 -2.31 9.10
N PRO A 201 -19.14 -2.30 7.75
CA PRO A 201 -17.88 -2.46 7.02
C PRO A 201 -16.79 -1.46 7.42
N LEU A 202 -17.15 -0.20 7.59
CA LEU A 202 -16.21 0.86 7.98
C LEU A 202 -15.73 0.76 9.43
N MET A 203 -16.30 -0.14 10.23
CA MET A 203 -15.75 -0.46 11.55
C MET A 203 -14.43 -1.26 11.46
N ILE A 204 -14.13 -1.94 10.35
CA ILE A 204 -12.87 -2.70 10.19
C ILE A 204 -11.64 -1.81 10.35
N PRO A 205 -11.48 -0.71 9.57
CA PRO A 205 -10.37 0.22 9.79
C PRO A 205 -10.33 0.79 11.21
N VAL A 206 -11.50 1.04 11.80
CA VAL A 206 -11.60 1.56 13.18
C VAL A 206 -11.11 0.54 14.20
N ILE A 207 -11.47 -0.74 14.05
CA ILE A 207 -11.00 -1.84 14.91
C ILE A 207 -9.49 -1.99 14.78
N ILE A 208 -8.95 -2.04 13.57
CA ILE A 208 -7.52 -2.23 13.31
C ILE A 208 -6.72 -1.04 13.86
N MET A 209 -7.04 0.17 13.41
CA MET A 209 -6.30 1.36 13.82
C MET A 209 -6.52 1.69 15.29
N GLY A 210 -7.76 1.60 15.78
CA GLY A 210 -8.07 1.86 17.19
C GLY A 210 -7.33 0.89 18.12
N GLY A 211 -7.27 -0.39 17.78
CA GLY A 211 -6.55 -1.40 18.55
C GLY A 211 -5.03 -1.18 18.58
N ILE A 212 -4.44 -0.87 17.43
CA ILE A 212 -2.99 -0.61 17.32
C ILE A 212 -2.61 0.70 18.02
N LEU A 213 -3.38 1.78 17.81
CA LEU A 213 -3.07 3.08 18.41
C LEU A 213 -3.29 3.13 19.92
N SER A 214 -4.24 2.35 20.43
CA SER A 214 -4.43 2.21 21.88
C SER A 214 -3.35 1.35 22.56
N GLY A 215 -2.50 0.67 21.78
CA GLY A 215 -1.51 -0.27 22.27
C GLY A 215 -2.10 -1.60 22.78
N TRP A 216 -3.39 -1.85 22.53
CA TRP A 216 -4.03 -3.10 22.96
C TRP A 216 -3.68 -4.28 22.07
N PHE A 217 -3.43 -4.02 20.79
CA PHE A 217 -3.18 -5.05 19.79
C PHE A 217 -1.93 -4.77 18.97
N THR A 218 -1.18 -5.81 18.72
CA THR A 218 -0.17 -5.85 17.67
C THR A 218 -0.86 -5.81 16.28
N PRO A 219 -0.17 -5.47 15.20
CA PRO A 219 -0.74 -5.53 13.85
C PRO A 219 -1.32 -6.91 13.49
N THR A 220 -0.71 -7.99 13.96
CA THR A 220 -1.15 -9.37 13.74
C THR A 220 -2.46 -9.65 14.47
N GLU A 221 -2.54 -9.29 15.75
CA GLU A 221 -3.77 -9.45 16.55
C GLU A 221 -4.92 -8.59 15.99
N ALA A 222 -4.63 -7.35 15.57
CA ALA A 222 -5.62 -6.49 14.92
C ALA A 222 -6.17 -7.11 13.63
N GLY A 223 -5.31 -7.74 12.81
CA GLY A 223 -5.72 -8.49 11.62
C GLY A 223 -6.57 -9.71 11.96
N MET A 224 -6.21 -10.50 12.97
CA MET A 224 -7.01 -11.62 13.45
C MET A 224 -8.41 -11.18 13.93
N ILE A 225 -8.48 -10.13 14.75
CA ILE A 225 -9.75 -9.59 15.25
C ILE A 225 -10.61 -9.07 14.10
N ALA A 226 -10.02 -8.41 13.12
CA ALA A 226 -10.74 -7.99 11.91
C ALA A 226 -11.30 -9.19 11.13
N CYS A 227 -10.55 -10.30 10.98
CA CYS A 227 -11.05 -11.53 10.38
C CYS A 227 -12.24 -12.10 11.18
N VAL A 228 -12.10 -12.20 12.50
CA VAL A 228 -13.18 -12.70 13.38
C VAL A 228 -14.42 -11.80 13.25
N TYR A 229 -14.25 -10.48 13.21
CA TYR A 229 -15.36 -9.54 13.00
C TYR A 229 -16.08 -9.78 11.67
N VAL A 230 -15.32 -9.96 10.57
CA VAL A 230 -15.92 -10.25 9.25
C VAL A 230 -16.68 -11.58 9.28
N LEU A 231 -16.09 -12.64 9.82
CA LEU A 231 -16.67 -13.98 9.86
C LEU A 231 -17.91 -14.08 10.74
N LEU A 232 -17.89 -13.47 11.93
CA LEU A 232 -18.95 -13.63 12.93
C LEU A 232 -20.02 -12.53 12.86
N VAL A 233 -19.71 -11.36 12.30
CA VAL A 233 -20.62 -10.23 12.26
C VAL A 233 -21.07 -9.91 10.84
N LEU A 234 -20.14 -9.61 9.93
CA LEU A 234 -20.51 -9.11 8.61
C LEU A 234 -21.11 -10.19 7.72
N ILE A 235 -20.52 -11.38 7.62
CA ILE A 235 -21.03 -12.46 6.76
C ILE A 235 -22.41 -12.93 7.21
N PRO A 236 -22.67 -13.22 8.50
CA PRO A 236 -24.00 -13.63 8.93
C PRO A 236 -25.09 -12.57 8.70
N ILE A 237 -24.76 -11.29 8.81
CA ILE A 237 -25.73 -10.19 8.66
C ILE A 237 -26.02 -9.90 7.19
N TYR A 238 -24.98 -9.84 6.35
CA TYR A 238 -25.14 -9.37 4.96
C TYR A 238 -25.32 -10.50 3.94
N ARG A 239 -24.69 -11.65 4.15
CA ARG A 239 -24.75 -12.78 3.23
C ARG A 239 -24.62 -14.12 3.96
N PRO A 240 -25.63 -14.57 4.72
CA PRO A 240 -25.55 -15.80 5.52
C PRO A 240 -25.15 -17.04 4.72
N ARG A 241 -25.57 -17.14 3.46
CA ARG A 241 -25.23 -18.26 2.56
C ARG A 241 -23.77 -18.30 2.13
N HIS A 242 -23.01 -17.21 2.33
CA HIS A 242 -21.59 -17.15 2.02
C HIS A 242 -20.75 -18.11 2.87
N VAL A 243 -21.25 -18.56 4.01
CA VAL A 243 -20.59 -19.55 4.85
C VAL A 243 -20.17 -20.81 4.06
N TYR A 244 -20.96 -21.22 3.06
CA TYR A 244 -20.62 -22.36 2.20
C TYR A 244 -19.45 -22.07 1.21
N GLU A 245 -19.13 -20.80 0.97
CA GLU A 245 -18.05 -20.37 0.09
C GLU A 245 -16.73 -20.12 0.85
N LEU A 246 -16.78 -20.03 2.19
CA LEU A 246 -15.60 -19.76 3.04
C LEU A 246 -14.39 -20.67 2.76
N PRO A 247 -14.52 -22.01 2.58
CA PRO A 247 -13.36 -22.83 2.29
C PRO A 247 -12.64 -22.41 1.02
N ARG A 248 -13.37 -21.93 0.02
CA ARG A 248 -12.81 -21.41 -1.24
C ARG A 248 -12.09 -20.08 -0.99
N ASP A 249 -12.68 -19.19 -0.20
CA ASP A 249 -12.08 -17.88 0.09
C ASP A 249 -10.78 -18.04 0.91
N PHE A 250 -10.76 -18.92 1.90
CA PHE A 250 -9.55 -19.26 2.64
C PHE A 250 -8.46 -19.86 1.74
N MET A 251 -8.83 -20.79 0.86
CA MET A 251 -7.88 -21.35 -0.09
C MET A 251 -7.34 -20.29 -1.04
N TYR A 252 -8.19 -19.39 -1.52
CA TYR A 252 -7.79 -18.32 -2.45
C TYR A 252 -6.88 -17.29 -1.75
N ALA A 253 -7.22 -16.87 -0.54
CA ALA A 253 -6.37 -16.00 0.27
C ALA A 253 -5.01 -16.64 0.56
N GLY A 254 -4.97 -17.94 0.87
CA GLY A 254 -3.72 -18.70 1.05
C GLY A 254 -2.85 -18.73 -0.20
N LEU A 255 -3.46 -18.94 -1.38
CA LEU A 255 -2.75 -18.90 -2.66
C LEU A 255 -2.22 -17.47 -2.97
N LEU A 256 -3.02 -16.44 -2.73
CA LEU A 256 -2.60 -15.05 -2.92
C LEU A 256 -1.42 -14.67 -2.02
N TYR A 257 -1.37 -15.23 -0.81
CA TYR A 257 -0.28 -14.96 0.14
C TYR A 257 0.99 -15.78 -0.15
N SER A 258 0.86 -16.99 -0.68
CA SER A 258 2.00 -17.90 -0.90
C SER A 258 3.07 -17.32 -1.82
N LEU A 259 2.68 -16.61 -2.88
CA LEU A 259 3.60 -16.01 -3.83
C LEU A 259 4.40 -14.83 -3.23
N PRO A 260 3.76 -13.83 -2.58
CA PRO A 260 4.48 -12.80 -1.85
C PRO A 260 5.39 -13.37 -0.77
N LEU A 261 4.95 -14.38 -0.01
CA LEU A 261 5.75 -15.00 1.05
C LEU A 261 7.02 -15.64 0.50
N ALA A 262 6.93 -16.37 -0.59
CA ALA A 262 8.10 -16.94 -1.27
C ALA A 262 9.06 -15.84 -1.78
N ALA A 263 8.53 -14.72 -2.26
CA ALA A 263 9.34 -13.57 -2.67
C ALA A 263 10.02 -12.90 -1.46
N VAL A 264 9.35 -12.79 -0.32
CA VAL A 264 9.91 -12.29 0.95
C VAL A 264 11.08 -13.16 1.39
N ALA A 265 10.91 -14.49 1.42
CA ALA A 265 11.97 -15.43 1.76
C ALA A 265 13.21 -15.25 0.86
N ALA A 266 12.99 -15.24 -0.45
CA ALA A 266 14.07 -15.07 -1.42
C ALA A 266 14.76 -13.70 -1.29
N ALA A 267 13.99 -12.63 -1.09
CA ALA A 267 14.49 -11.27 -0.90
C ALA A 267 15.31 -11.14 0.40
N SER A 268 14.92 -11.81 1.47
CA SER A 268 15.67 -11.83 2.73
C SER A 268 17.06 -12.47 2.55
N ALA A 269 17.12 -13.66 1.93
CA ALA A 269 18.40 -14.32 1.66
C ALA A 269 19.28 -13.47 0.72
N PHE A 270 18.69 -12.87 -0.31
CA PHE A 270 19.41 -12.00 -1.25
C PHE A 270 19.88 -10.71 -0.56
N GLY A 271 19.05 -10.04 0.21
CA GLY A 271 19.38 -8.83 0.97
C GLY A 271 20.52 -9.08 1.97
N TRP A 272 20.47 -10.23 2.68
CA TRP A 272 21.54 -10.65 3.58
C TRP A 272 22.86 -10.87 2.82
N MET A 273 22.82 -11.51 1.64
CA MET A 273 24.00 -11.68 0.80
C MET A 273 24.58 -10.32 0.35
N VAL A 274 23.73 -9.41 -0.08
CA VAL A 274 24.13 -8.04 -0.47
C VAL A 274 24.79 -7.31 0.71
N ALA A 275 24.23 -7.45 1.92
CA ALA A 275 24.80 -6.87 3.14
C ALA A 275 26.17 -7.49 3.48
N TYR A 276 26.31 -8.81 3.37
CA TYR A 276 27.58 -9.51 3.57
C TYR A 276 28.67 -9.04 2.60
N LEU A 277 28.33 -8.81 1.35
CA LEU A 277 29.22 -8.28 0.31
C LEU A 277 29.46 -6.77 0.42
N ARG A 278 29.07 -6.15 1.54
CA ARG A 278 29.18 -4.70 1.80
C ARG A 278 28.48 -3.83 0.74
N GLY A 279 27.41 -4.34 0.12
CA GLY A 279 26.60 -3.58 -0.83
C GLY A 279 26.11 -2.23 -0.27
N PRO A 280 25.60 -2.17 0.98
CA PRO A 280 25.19 -0.91 1.60
C PRO A 280 26.32 0.13 1.68
N ASP A 281 27.57 -0.30 1.94
CA ASP A 281 28.73 0.60 1.99
C ASP A 281 29.04 1.20 0.62
N ILE A 282 29.03 0.37 -0.41
CA ILE A 282 29.31 0.78 -1.78
C ILE A 282 28.24 1.77 -2.27
N VAL A 283 26.96 1.42 -2.12
CA VAL A 283 25.85 2.26 -2.60
C VAL A 283 25.78 3.56 -1.80
N SER A 284 25.94 3.50 -0.47
CA SER A 284 25.91 4.71 0.36
C SER A 284 27.06 5.66 0.02
N THR A 285 28.28 5.15 -0.21
CA THR A 285 29.42 5.97 -0.64
C THR A 285 29.15 6.64 -2.00
N TYR A 286 28.56 5.91 -2.94
CA TYR A 286 28.20 6.46 -4.25
C TYR A 286 27.13 7.55 -4.14
N ILE A 287 26.06 7.30 -3.39
CA ILE A 287 24.98 8.28 -3.19
C ILE A 287 25.50 9.51 -2.45
N THR A 288 26.26 9.34 -1.38
CA THR A 288 26.82 10.48 -0.63
C THR A 288 27.87 11.23 -1.42
N GLY A 289 28.57 10.59 -2.35
CA GLY A 289 29.47 11.24 -3.30
C GLY A 289 28.76 12.24 -4.23
N ILE A 290 27.48 11.97 -4.56
CA ILE A 290 26.65 12.82 -5.43
C ILE A 290 25.83 13.82 -4.59
N ALA A 291 25.17 13.33 -3.55
CA ALA A 291 24.20 14.07 -2.74
C ALA A 291 24.82 14.78 -1.52
N GLY A 292 26.07 14.50 -1.20
CA GLY A 292 26.65 14.88 0.10
C GLY A 292 25.95 14.15 1.26
N THR A 293 26.02 14.76 2.44
CA THR A 293 25.36 14.24 3.67
C THR A 293 24.03 14.93 3.98
N SER A 294 23.54 15.74 3.06
CA SER A 294 22.28 16.46 3.24
C SER A 294 21.08 15.51 3.21
N GLY A 295 20.28 15.48 4.27
CA GLY A 295 19.08 14.63 4.36
C GLY A 295 18.13 14.76 3.17
N PRO A 296 17.71 15.97 2.76
CA PRO A 296 16.84 16.15 1.60
C PRO A 296 17.43 15.63 0.29
N MET A 297 18.72 15.80 0.05
CA MET A 297 19.39 15.32 -1.16
C MET A 297 19.54 13.80 -1.18
N ILE A 298 19.78 13.18 -0.01
CA ILE A 298 19.76 11.73 0.15
C ILE A 298 18.35 11.19 -0.14
N MET A 299 17.30 11.82 0.38
CA MET A 299 15.92 11.40 0.09
C MET A 299 15.59 11.50 -1.39
N ILE A 300 15.96 12.60 -2.06
CA ILE A 300 15.73 12.77 -3.51
C ILE A 300 16.47 11.67 -4.29
N SER A 301 17.73 11.37 -3.92
CA SER A 301 18.50 10.30 -4.56
C SER A 301 17.86 8.92 -4.38
N LEU A 302 17.31 8.65 -3.18
CA LEU A 302 16.57 7.42 -2.92
C LEU A 302 15.24 7.40 -3.68
N VAL A 303 14.52 8.51 -3.80
CA VAL A 303 13.30 8.59 -4.63
C VAL A 303 13.62 8.21 -6.08
N VAL A 304 14.68 8.78 -6.67
CA VAL A 304 15.09 8.42 -8.03
C VAL A 304 15.45 6.94 -8.14
N LEU A 305 16.21 6.41 -7.18
CA LEU A 305 16.56 5.00 -7.13
C LEU A 305 15.30 4.12 -7.05
N PHE A 306 14.37 4.44 -6.15
CA PHE A 306 13.18 3.62 -5.92
C PHE A 306 12.09 3.78 -7.00
N ILE A 307 12.07 4.86 -7.76
CA ILE A 307 11.29 4.93 -9.02
C ILE A 307 11.82 3.85 -9.97
N ILE A 308 13.14 3.84 -10.22
CA ILE A 308 13.75 2.85 -11.12
C ILE A 308 13.53 1.43 -10.60
N VAL A 309 13.79 1.18 -9.32
CA VAL A 309 13.59 -0.16 -8.71
C VAL A 309 12.14 -0.60 -8.80
N GLY A 310 11.18 0.27 -8.48
CA GLY A 310 9.75 -0.01 -8.51
C GLY A 310 9.19 -0.28 -9.91
N ASP A 311 9.89 0.21 -10.95
CA ASP A 311 9.55 -0.10 -12.34
C ASP A 311 9.91 -1.53 -12.76
N PHE A 312 10.78 -2.24 -12.00
CA PHE A 312 11.25 -3.59 -12.35
C PHE A 312 10.92 -4.65 -11.32
N ILE A 313 10.80 -4.28 -10.04
CA ILE A 313 10.64 -5.21 -8.91
C ILE A 313 9.39 -4.82 -8.13
N ASP A 314 8.65 -5.81 -7.65
CA ASP A 314 7.53 -5.56 -6.75
C ASP A 314 7.99 -4.87 -5.45
N ALA A 315 7.14 -4.04 -4.90
CA ALA A 315 7.46 -3.17 -3.76
C ALA A 315 7.89 -3.96 -2.51
N VAL A 316 7.25 -5.08 -2.21
CA VAL A 316 7.57 -5.88 -1.01
C VAL A 316 8.99 -6.45 -1.06
N PRO A 317 9.40 -7.19 -2.10
CA PRO A 317 10.80 -7.60 -2.25
C PRO A 317 11.78 -6.43 -2.30
N ALA A 318 11.42 -5.32 -2.96
CA ALA A 318 12.27 -4.14 -3.05
C ALA A 318 12.59 -3.55 -1.66
N ILE A 319 11.58 -3.40 -0.80
CA ILE A 319 11.77 -2.93 0.58
C ILE A 319 12.79 -3.81 1.30
N ILE A 320 12.63 -5.13 1.26
CA ILE A 320 13.48 -6.07 2.01
C ILE A 320 14.92 -6.05 1.50
N ILE A 321 15.12 -6.10 0.18
CA ILE A 321 16.44 -6.11 -0.44
C ILE A 321 17.22 -4.84 -0.12
N PHE A 322 16.55 -3.70 -0.19
CA PHE A 322 17.20 -2.40 -0.03
C PHE A 322 17.18 -1.87 1.41
N MET A 323 16.54 -2.56 2.36
CA MET A 323 16.44 -2.09 3.74
C MET A 323 17.79 -1.78 4.39
N PRO A 324 18.86 -2.59 4.23
CA PRO A 324 20.17 -2.25 4.80
C PRO A 324 20.76 -0.95 4.23
N ILE A 325 20.48 -0.65 2.96
CA ILE A 325 20.91 0.60 2.28
C ILE A 325 20.09 1.78 2.80
N ILE A 326 18.75 1.60 2.93
CA ILE A 326 17.84 2.61 3.45
C ILE A 326 18.25 3.01 4.87
N ASN A 327 18.45 2.04 5.75
CA ASN A 327 18.82 2.30 7.15
C ASN A 327 20.14 3.08 7.23
N LYS A 328 21.17 2.66 6.48
CA LYS A 328 22.45 3.35 6.47
C LYS A 328 22.36 4.79 5.97
N LEU A 329 21.62 5.04 4.90
CA LEU A 329 21.45 6.37 4.36
C LEU A 329 20.55 7.25 5.25
N THR A 330 19.61 6.65 5.96
CA THR A 330 18.77 7.33 6.96
C THR A 330 19.63 7.85 8.11
N GLU A 331 20.59 7.05 8.60
CA GLU A 331 21.55 7.47 9.62
C GLU A 331 22.47 8.59 9.12
N ILE A 332 23.10 8.42 7.95
CA ILE A 332 24.02 9.42 7.37
C ILE A 332 23.32 10.77 7.17
N GLY A 333 22.08 10.75 6.69
CA GLY A 333 21.28 11.95 6.44
C GLY A 333 20.63 12.55 7.68
N ASN A 334 20.76 11.92 8.86
CA ASN A 334 20.03 12.27 10.08
C ASN A 334 18.51 12.44 9.82
N ILE A 335 17.94 11.51 9.04
CA ILE A 335 16.54 11.56 8.63
C ILE A 335 15.70 10.76 9.62
N ASN A 336 14.50 11.26 9.94
CA ASN A 336 13.57 10.47 10.75
C ASN A 336 13.21 9.15 10.04
N PRO A 337 13.42 7.96 10.66
CA PRO A 337 13.19 6.65 10.00
C PRO A 337 11.75 6.45 9.52
N LEU A 338 10.77 7.02 10.23
CA LEU A 338 9.36 6.94 9.88
C LEU A 338 9.06 7.79 8.64
N HIS A 339 9.63 9.00 8.56
CA HIS A 339 9.53 9.87 7.37
C HIS A 339 10.17 9.19 6.15
N MET A 340 11.38 8.64 6.31
CA MET A 340 12.03 7.88 5.25
C MET A 340 11.14 6.73 4.75
N GLY A 341 10.52 5.98 5.66
CA GLY A 341 9.61 4.89 5.32
C GLY A 341 8.45 5.34 4.45
N VAL A 342 7.81 6.44 4.81
CA VAL A 342 6.68 6.99 4.03
C VAL A 342 7.13 7.46 2.65
N VAL A 343 8.29 8.11 2.54
CA VAL A 343 8.87 8.52 1.24
C VAL A 343 9.10 7.30 0.35
N ILE A 344 9.75 6.25 0.86
CA ILE A 344 10.03 5.02 0.11
C ILE A 344 8.75 4.32 -0.31
N ILE A 345 7.79 4.13 0.61
CA ILE A 345 6.53 3.46 0.30
C ILE A 345 5.75 4.25 -0.75
N THR A 346 5.64 5.58 -0.62
CA THR A 346 4.94 6.43 -1.59
C THR A 346 5.60 6.35 -2.97
N THR A 347 6.92 6.27 -3.02
CA THR A 347 7.67 6.13 -4.28
C THR A 347 7.44 4.76 -4.92
N LEU A 348 7.47 3.68 -4.15
CA LEU A 348 7.21 2.33 -4.65
C LEU A 348 5.75 2.14 -5.11
N VAL A 349 4.81 2.81 -4.46
CA VAL A 349 3.40 2.85 -4.89
C VAL A 349 3.26 3.45 -6.29
N PHE A 350 4.07 4.45 -6.64
CA PHE A 350 4.14 4.98 -8.00
C PHE A 350 4.60 3.91 -9.02
N GLY A 351 5.57 3.06 -8.66
CA GLY A 351 6.02 1.93 -9.48
C GLY A 351 4.93 0.93 -9.87
N LEU A 352 3.84 0.82 -9.08
CA LEU A 352 2.72 -0.07 -9.38
C LEU A 352 1.88 0.36 -10.60
N ILE A 353 2.02 1.60 -11.04
CA ILE A 353 1.29 2.15 -12.20
C ILE A 353 2.21 2.52 -13.36
N THR A 354 3.54 2.47 -13.16
CA THR A 354 4.54 2.86 -14.18
C THR A 354 5.11 1.64 -14.91
N PRO A 355 5.34 1.74 -16.24
CA PRO A 355 5.96 0.68 -17.00
C PRO A 355 7.47 0.59 -16.68
N PRO A 356 8.12 -0.57 -16.87
CA PRO A 356 7.63 -1.77 -17.57
C PRO A 356 6.82 -2.73 -16.69
N TYR A 357 6.91 -2.68 -15.35
CA TYR A 357 6.20 -3.61 -14.48
C TYR A 357 4.74 -3.21 -14.27
N GLY A 358 4.47 -2.10 -13.62
CA GLY A 358 3.15 -1.49 -13.45
C GLY A 358 2.04 -2.47 -13.07
N LEU A 359 2.23 -3.30 -12.02
CA LEU A 359 1.37 -4.44 -11.71
C LEU A 359 -0.12 -4.05 -11.62
N SER A 360 -0.45 -2.99 -10.90
CA SER A 360 -1.85 -2.53 -10.77
C SER A 360 -2.42 -2.12 -12.11
N LEU A 361 -1.64 -1.42 -12.94
CA LEU A 361 -2.06 -0.99 -14.28
C LEU A 361 -2.21 -2.18 -15.24
N LEU A 362 -1.32 -3.17 -15.15
CA LEU A 362 -1.37 -4.39 -15.95
C LEU A 362 -2.63 -5.20 -15.62
N VAL A 363 -2.92 -5.37 -14.34
CA VAL A 363 -4.10 -6.12 -13.87
C VAL A 363 -5.38 -5.37 -14.27
N ALA A 364 -5.46 -4.06 -14.03
CA ALA A 364 -6.60 -3.25 -14.43
C ALA A 364 -6.86 -3.30 -15.95
N SER A 365 -5.79 -3.15 -16.76
CA SER A 365 -5.91 -3.18 -18.21
C SER A 365 -6.43 -4.53 -18.72
N LYS A 366 -6.02 -5.64 -18.10
CA LYS A 366 -6.48 -6.98 -18.42
C LYS A 366 -7.95 -7.19 -18.07
N TYR A 367 -8.39 -6.75 -16.88
CA TYR A 367 -9.80 -6.86 -16.47
C TYR A 367 -10.74 -5.99 -17.33
N VAL A 368 -10.32 -4.77 -17.65
CA VAL A 368 -11.11 -3.84 -18.47
C VAL A 368 -11.08 -4.19 -19.97
N GLY A 369 -10.15 -5.08 -20.37
CA GLY A 369 -10.02 -5.53 -21.76
C GLY A 369 -9.39 -4.48 -22.67
N VAL A 370 -8.39 -3.72 -22.19
CA VAL A 370 -7.65 -2.71 -22.97
C VAL A 370 -6.18 -3.07 -23.06
N GLY A 371 -5.53 -2.73 -24.17
CA GLY A 371 -4.09 -2.93 -24.32
C GLY A 371 -3.28 -2.12 -23.32
N PHE A 372 -2.29 -2.74 -22.67
CA PHE A 372 -1.45 -2.12 -21.63
C PHE A 372 -0.84 -0.79 -22.07
N GLY A 373 -0.27 -0.70 -23.27
CA GLY A 373 0.33 0.55 -23.79
C GLY A 373 -0.67 1.72 -23.88
N ARG A 374 -1.95 1.44 -24.23
CA ARG A 374 -3.00 2.47 -24.24
C ARG A 374 -3.34 2.93 -22.81
N ALA A 375 -3.39 2.01 -21.87
CA ALA A 375 -3.59 2.34 -20.46
C ALA A 375 -2.44 3.20 -19.92
N VAL A 376 -1.18 2.88 -20.24
CA VAL A 376 0.00 3.68 -19.89
C VAL A 376 -0.11 5.12 -20.40
N VAL A 377 -0.46 5.32 -21.67
CA VAL A 377 -0.61 6.68 -22.23
C VAL A 377 -1.68 7.47 -21.46
N ARG A 378 -2.78 6.83 -21.08
CA ARG A 378 -3.85 7.47 -20.30
C ARG A 378 -3.49 7.67 -18.82
N SER A 379 -2.48 6.94 -18.30
CA SER A 379 -1.97 7.15 -16.95
C SER A 379 -1.00 8.33 -16.83
N LEU A 380 -0.37 8.78 -17.93
CA LEU A 380 0.64 9.83 -17.88
C LEU A 380 0.20 11.10 -17.13
N PRO A 381 -1.01 11.65 -17.32
CA PRO A 381 -1.45 12.81 -16.54
C PRO A 381 -1.62 12.48 -15.04
N LEU A 382 -2.02 11.24 -14.71
CA LEU A 382 -2.19 10.81 -13.32
C LEU A 382 -0.84 10.67 -12.61
N TYR A 383 0.25 10.36 -13.33
CA TYR A 383 1.62 10.34 -12.77
C TYR A 383 2.00 11.69 -12.15
N GLY A 384 1.50 12.81 -12.71
CA GLY A 384 1.70 14.13 -12.14
C GLY A 384 1.19 14.24 -10.70
N VAL A 385 0.06 13.61 -10.38
CA VAL A 385 -0.50 13.57 -9.01
C VAL A 385 0.46 12.86 -8.06
N PHE A 386 1.00 11.72 -8.48
CA PHE A 386 1.95 10.94 -7.65
C PHE A 386 3.26 11.68 -7.46
N LEU A 387 3.85 12.22 -8.53
CA LEU A 387 5.11 12.95 -8.45
C LEU A 387 4.99 14.20 -7.58
N LEU A 388 3.87 14.93 -7.67
CA LEU A 388 3.59 16.06 -6.78
C LEU A 388 3.42 15.61 -5.33
N THR A 389 2.77 14.46 -5.10
CA THR A 389 2.63 13.91 -3.74
C THR A 389 4.00 13.46 -3.20
N ILE A 390 4.83 12.77 -3.98
CA ILE A 390 6.19 12.38 -3.57
C ILE A 390 7.01 13.63 -3.22
N ALA A 391 6.99 14.66 -4.09
CA ALA A 391 7.68 15.92 -3.83
C ALA A 391 7.16 16.59 -2.52
N PHE A 392 5.84 16.59 -2.31
CA PHE A 392 5.24 17.13 -1.09
C PHE A 392 5.71 16.35 0.16
N VAL A 393 5.68 15.02 0.10
CA VAL A 393 6.12 14.17 1.24
C VAL A 393 7.58 14.40 1.57
N VAL A 394 8.46 14.55 0.57
CA VAL A 394 9.89 14.85 0.77
C VAL A 394 10.10 16.23 1.40
N LEU A 395 9.37 17.25 0.92
CA LEU A 395 9.61 18.65 1.28
C LEU A 395 8.92 19.06 2.60
N PHE A 396 7.85 18.36 3.02
CA PHE A 396 7.06 18.74 4.19
C PHE A 396 6.99 17.62 5.24
N PRO A 397 8.14 17.28 5.89
CA PRO A 397 8.18 16.21 6.90
C PRO A 397 7.22 16.46 8.07
N ASP A 398 7.08 17.71 8.51
CA ASP A 398 6.21 18.05 9.64
C ASP A 398 4.73 17.74 9.38
N VAL A 399 4.25 17.91 8.14
CA VAL A 399 2.87 17.56 7.76
C VAL A 399 2.70 16.05 7.76
N VAL A 400 3.66 15.30 7.22
CA VAL A 400 3.65 13.84 7.18
C VAL A 400 3.70 13.24 8.58
N LEU A 401 4.54 13.80 9.45
CA LEU A 401 4.73 13.34 10.82
C LEU A 401 3.72 13.94 11.82
N TYR A 402 2.81 14.80 11.38
CA TYR A 402 1.84 15.46 12.26
C TYR A 402 0.94 14.47 13.01
N LEU A 403 0.32 13.54 12.27
CA LEU A 403 -0.54 12.52 12.88
C LEU A 403 0.22 11.58 13.83
N PRO A 404 1.40 11.04 13.46
CA PRO A 404 2.23 10.29 14.40
C PRO A 404 2.64 11.09 15.64
N LYS A 405 3.07 12.35 15.49
CA LYS A 405 3.42 13.22 16.62
C LYS A 405 2.24 13.41 17.58
N LEU A 406 1.01 13.50 17.05
CA LEU A 406 -0.20 13.71 17.84
C LEU A 406 -0.70 12.46 18.55
N LEU A 407 -0.76 11.32 17.83
CA LEU A 407 -1.44 10.10 18.29
C LEU A 407 -0.49 9.02 18.82
N LEU A 408 0.75 9.01 18.36
CA LEU A 408 1.76 8.01 18.75
C LEU A 408 3.16 8.66 18.83
N PRO A 409 3.37 9.65 19.71
CA PRO A 409 4.57 10.50 19.74
C PRO A 409 5.85 9.69 19.93
N GLU A 410 5.82 8.58 20.67
CA GLU A 410 6.97 7.70 20.85
C GLU A 410 7.49 7.11 19.52
N SER A 411 6.60 6.92 18.52
CA SER A 411 6.97 6.40 17.20
C SER A 411 7.88 7.34 16.38
N VAL A 412 7.87 8.62 16.72
CA VAL A 412 8.65 9.68 16.04
C VAL A 412 9.94 10.02 16.80
N GLY A 413 10.21 9.29 17.88
CA GLY A 413 11.36 9.55 18.75
C GLY A 413 11.09 10.59 19.83
N CYS A 414 9.82 10.99 20.04
CA CYS A 414 9.47 11.84 21.19
C CYS A 414 9.56 11.05 22.50
N PHE A 415 10.02 11.67 23.57
CA PHE A 415 10.08 11.08 24.89
C PHE A 415 9.20 11.85 25.88
N LYS A 416 8.72 11.17 26.92
CA LYS A 416 7.89 11.81 27.96
C LYS A 416 8.68 12.89 28.68
N ALA A 417 8.04 14.06 28.85
CA ALA A 417 8.64 15.16 29.61
C ALA A 417 8.89 14.75 31.07
N PRO A 418 9.96 15.24 31.72
CA PRO A 418 10.31 14.88 33.10
C PRO A 418 9.21 15.15 34.14
N GLY A 419 8.21 15.96 33.82
CA GLY A 419 7.05 16.25 34.70
C GLY A 419 5.82 15.38 34.47
N GLY A 420 5.89 14.36 33.60
CA GLY A 420 4.79 13.42 33.33
C GLY A 420 3.63 13.98 32.48
N THR A 421 3.66 15.23 32.11
CA THR A 421 2.65 15.89 31.26
C THR A 421 3.27 16.25 29.91
N GLY A 422 2.87 15.52 28.85
CA GLY A 422 3.27 15.81 27.47
C GLY A 422 4.54 15.08 27.00
N TYR A 423 4.88 15.31 25.74
CA TYR A 423 6.05 14.72 25.05
C TYR A 423 6.96 15.82 24.53
N ILE A 424 8.26 15.61 24.60
CA ILE A 424 9.30 16.43 24.00
C ILE A 424 9.79 15.69 22.75
N CYS A 425 9.66 16.33 21.58
CA CYS A 425 10.10 15.76 20.30
C CYS A 425 11.41 16.45 19.87
N PRO A 426 12.38 15.70 19.36
CA PRO A 426 13.53 16.29 18.69
C PRO A 426 13.06 17.06 17.44
N ASN A 427 13.68 18.20 17.18
CA ASN A 427 13.41 19.05 16.02
C ASN A 427 13.84 18.37 14.72
#